data_ef928aa6f6eb4351314f1b31bf1758aa
#
_entry.id   ef928aa6f6eb4351314f1b31bf1758aa
#
_cell.length_a   1.000
_cell.length_b   1.000
_cell.length_c   1.000
_cell.angle_alpha   90.00
_cell.angle_beta   90.00
_cell.angle_gamma   90.00
#
_symmetry.space_group_name_H-M   'P 1'
#
loop_
_entity.id
_entity.type
_entity.pdbx_description
1 polymer ?
#
loop_
_entity_poly.entity_id
_entity_poly.type
_entity_poly.pdbx_seq_one_letter_code
_entity_poly.pdbx_strand_id
1 'polypeptide(L)'
;GGMERVFEIGRVFRNEGLDTRHNPEFTLMELYQAYTDYYGMMDLTENMFRYVAQEVCGTTVIPYAEETIDLGKPFERLTMVDAVKKYAGVDFDQIPDTAAAKKLADEKGVHYEERHAKGDILNLFFEEFVEEHLIQPVFIMDHPVEISPLTKRKPDKPDYVERFELFIYGREMCNAYSELNDPIDQRERFKAQEAALAAGDEEANTTDEDFMNALEIGMPPTGGIGYGIDRLVMLLTNSPAIRDVLLFPTMKTLGGVKSENGVSSKEVSTPNSEPEKIDFSKVKIEPLFEEDVDFDTFSKSDFRAVKVKE
;
A
#
# COMPACT_ATOMS: atom_id res chain seq x y z
N GLY A 1 -0.25 18.10 16.33
CA GLY A 1 -1.36 18.88 16.78
C GLY A 1 -1.93 18.50 18.17
N GLY A 2 -1.24 17.69 19.03
CA GLY A 2 -1.71 17.39 20.39
C GLY A 2 -2.74 16.23 20.49
N MET A 3 -3.03 15.55 19.40
CA MET A 3 -3.83 14.31 19.43
C MET A 3 -2.89 13.11 19.57
N GLU A 4 -3.14 12.27 20.59
CA GLU A 4 -2.31 11.08 20.83
C GLU A 4 -2.67 9.91 19.91
N ARG A 5 -3.92 9.83 19.47
CA ARG A 5 -4.42 8.79 18.57
C ARG A 5 -5.35 9.39 17.55
N VAL A 6 -5.11 9.05 16.30
CA VAL A 6 -5.95 9.49 15.17
C VAL A 6 -6.17 8.31 14.24
N PHE A 7 -7.30 8.31 13.54
CA PHE A 7 -7.56 7.37 12.46
C PHE A 7 -8.45 8.01 11.40
N GLU A 8 -8.35 7.48 10.19
CA GLU A 8 -9.31 7.73 9.12
C GLU A 8 -9.68 6.43 8.42
N ILE A 9 -10.88 6.36 7.89
CA ILE A 9 -11.33 5.27 7.02
C ILE A 9 -11.91 5.93 5.78
N GLY A 10 -11.35 5.60 4.62
CA GLY A 10 -11.76 6.24 3.38
C GLY A 10 -11.43 5.41 2.15
N ARG A 11 -11.95 5.87 1.02
CA ARG A 11 -11.59 5.32 -0.28
C ARG A 11 -10.33 5.97 -0.78
N VAL A 12 -9.41 5.13 -1.23
CA VAL A 12 -8.16 5.55 -1.85
C VAL A 12 -8.07 5.01 -3.27
N PHE A 13 -7.24 5.66 -4.07
CA PHE A 13 -7.05 5.34 -5.48
C PHE A 13 -5.58 5.09 -5.74
N ARG A 14 -5.29 3.97 -6.42
CA ARG A 14 -3.95 3.66 -6.93
C ARG A 14 -4.04 3.24 -8.38
N ASN A 15 -3.04 3.63 -9.17
CA ASN A 15 -2.94 3.21 -10.56
C ASN A 15 -2.42 1.76 -10.65
N GLU A 16 -3.23 0.83 -10.17
CA GLU A 16 -2.93 -0.60 -10.17
C GLU A 16 -3.73 -1.34 -11.23
N GLY A 17 -3.23 -2.51 -11.61
CA GLY A 17 -3.95 -3.41 -12.52
C GLY A 17 -5.23 -3.96 -11.89
N LEU A 18 -6.16 -4.39 -12.74
CA LEU A 18 -7.38 -5.10 -12.31
C LEU A 18 -7.11 -6.59 -12.25
N ASP A 19 -7.13 -7.18 -11.05
CA ASP A 19 -7.02 -8.62 -10.84
C ASP A 19 -7.96 -9.09 -9.70
N THR A 20 -7.76 -10.28 -9.18
CA THR A 20 -8.56 -10.84 -8.08
C THR A 20 -8.20 -10.24 -6.72
N ARG A 21 -7.04 -9.59 -6.60
CA ARG A 21 -6.50 -9.04 -5.36
C ARG A 21 -6.53 -7.51 -5.33
N HIS A 22 -6.53 -6.85 -6.50
CA HIS A 22 -6.38 -5.41 -6.66
C HIS A 22 -7.55 -4.80 -7.42
N ASN A 23 -7.99 -3.65 -6.94
CA ASN A 23 -8.95 -2.77 -7.60
C ASN A 23 -8.41 -1.33 -7.48
N PRO A 24 -8.47 -0.50 -8.55
CA PRO A 24 -7.94 0.87 -8.50
C PRO A 24 -8.53 1.75 -7.41
N GLU A 25 -9.76 1.46 -7.00
CA GLU A 25 -10.44 2.08 -5.86
C GLU A 25 -10.64 1.02 -4.78
N PHE A 26 -10.19 1.30 -3.56
CA PHE A 26 -10.33 0.39 -2.42
C PHE A 26 -10.44 1.17 -1.11
N THR A 27 -10.86 0.50 -0.04
CA THR A 27 -11.01 1.12 1.28
C THR A 27 -9.80 0.83 2.14
N LEU A 28 -9.18 1.90 2.64
CA LEU A 28 -8.07 1.85 3.57
C LEU A 28 -8.50 2.45 4.92
N MET A 29 -8.07 1.85 6.01
CA MET A 29 -8.07 2.47 7.32
C MET A 29 -6.63 2.76 7.72
N GLU A 30 -6.31 4.03 7.94
CA GLU A 30 -5.02 4.44 8.49
C GLU A 30 -5.20 4.93 9.92
N LEU A 31 -4.27 4.59 10.79
CA LEU A 31 -4.24 5.11 12.13
C LEU A 31 -2.81 5.35 12.62
N TYR A 32 -2.68 6.32 13.52
CA TYR A 32 -1.41 6.72 14.11
C TYR A 32 -1.56 6.88 15.61
N GLN A 33 -0.58 6.41 16.36
CA GLN A 33 -0.52 6.55 17.81
C GLN A 33 0.83 7.09 18.23
N ALA A 34 0.82 8.22 18.95
CA ALA A 34 2.02 8.78 19.56
C ALA A 34 2.49 7.92 20.74
N TYR A 35 3.80 8.00 21.04
CA TYR A 35 4.47 7.30 22.16
C TYR A 35 4.37 5.77 22.09
N THR A 36 4.37 5.24 20.87
CA THR A 36 4.46 3.82 20.59
C THR A 36 5.40 3.56 19.40
N ASP A 37 5.59 2.30 19.07
CA ASP A 37 6.45 1.81 18.00
C ASP A 37 5.73 0.71 17.20
N TYR A 38 6.43 0.10 16.25
CA TYR A 38 5.87 -0.96 15.43
C TYR A 38 5.49 -2.24 16.24
N TYR A 39 6.10 -2.50 17.41
CA TYR A 39 5.67 -3.58 18.29
C TYR A 39 4.29 -3.29 18.88
N GLY A 40 4.05 -2.05 19.33
CA GLY A 40 2.72 -1.64 19.79
C GLY A 40 1.67 -1.72 18.68
N MET A 41 2.05 -1.48 17.42
CA MET A 41 1.16 -1.67 16.28
C MET A 41 0.88 -3.16 16.00
N MET A 42 1.83 -4.08 16.20
CA MET A 42 1.58 -5.53 16.12
C MET A 42 0.56 -5.98 17.15
N ASP A 43 0.72 -5.56 18.41
CA ASP A 43 -0.19 -5.92 19.48
C ASP A 43 -1.61 -5.37 19.24
N LEU A 44 -1.71 -4.13 18.72
CA LEU A 44 -2.98 -3.55 18.32
C LEU A 44 -3.63 -4.35 17.18
N THR A 45 -2.85 -4.71 16.16
CA THR A 45 -3.32 -5.46 14.99
C THR A 45 -3.83 -6.85 15.38
N GLU A 46 -3.07 -7.59 16.13
CA GLU A 46 -3.45 -8.93 16.61
C GLU A 46 -4.74 -8.88 17.41
N ASN A 47 -4.88 -7.91 18.32
CA ASN A 47 -6.09 -7.74 19.12
C ASN A 47 -7.28 -7.28 18.27
N MET A 48 -7.07 -6.39 17.28
CA MET A 48 -8.13 -5.92 16.40
C MET A 48 -8.67 -7.05 15.52
N PHE A 49 -7.81 -7.83 14.86
CA PHE A 49 -8.25 -8.96 14.04
C PHE A 49 -9.01 -9.99 14.84
N ARG A 50 -8.52 -10.32 16.02
CA ARG A 50 -9.19 -11.24 16.97
C ARG A 50 -10.55 -10.72 17.40
N TYR A 51 -10.62 -9.44 17.78
CA TYR A 51 -11.86 -8.79 18.21
C TYR A 51 -12.90 -8.76 17.08
N VAL A 52 -12.52 -8.29 15.89
CA VAL A 52 -13.44 -8.18 14.75
C VAL A 52 -13.95 -9.56 14.31
N ALA A 53 -13.08 -10.58 14.24
CA ALA A 53 -13.51 -11.94 13.92
C ALA A 53 -14.50 -12.48 14.95
N GLN A 54 -14.27 -12.25 16.24
CA GLN A 54 -15.19 -12.67 17.30
C GLN A 54 -16.55 -11.96 17.19
N GLU A 55 -16.56 -10.66 16.94
CA GLU A 55 -17.81 -9.87 16.83
C GLU A 55 -18.59 -10.19 15.55
N VAL A 56 -17.93 -10.39 14.43
CA VAL A 56 -18.59 -10.59 13.12
C VAL A 56 -18.91 -12.05 12.87
N CYS A 57 -17.99 -12.96 13.16
CA CYS A 57 -18.13 -14.38 12.86
C CYS A 57 -18.54 -15.22 14.08
N GLY A 58 -18.52 -14.64 15.29
CA GLY A 58 -18.78 -15.37 16.55
C GLY A 58 -17.65 -16.33 16.95
N THR A 59 -16.53 -16.30 16.24
CA THR A 59 -15.37 -17.16 16.48
C THR A 59 -14.11 -16.53 15.93
N THR A 60 -12.96 -16.87 16.51
CA THR A 60 -11.63 -16.47 16.00
C THR A 60 -11.03 -17.51 15.06
N VAL A 61 -11.67 -18.65 14.86
CA VAL A 61 -11.25 -19.71 13.94
C VAL A 61 -12.21 -19.68 12.75
N ILE A 62 -11.74 -19.17 11.63
CA ILE A 62 -12.58 -18.90 10.46
C ILE A 62 -12.14 -19.73 9.25
N PRO A 63 -13.09 -20.23 8.43
CA PRO A 63 -12.75 -20.86 7.16
C PRO A 63 -12.38 -19.79 6.13
N TYR A 64 -11.33 -20.03 5.33
CA TYR A 64 -10.98 -19.22 4.19
C TYR A 64 -10.41 -20.08 3.07
N ALA A 65 -11.09 -20.12 1.93
CA ALA A 65 -10.83 -21.08 0.84
C ALA A 65 -10.84 -22.52 1.38
N GLU A 66 -9.78 -23.30 1.12
CA GLU A 66 -9.62 -24.68 1.58
C GLU A 66 -8.98 -24.78 2.99
N GLU A 67 -8.64 -23.64 3.59
CA GLU A 67 -7.89 -23.59 4.84
C GLU A 67 -8.77 -23.12 6.02
N THR A 68 -8.25 -23.31 7.21
CA THR A 68 -8.80 -22.77 8.44
C THR A 68 -7.80 -21.81 9.04
N ILE A 69 -8.19 -20.53 9.18
CA ILE A 69 -7.35 -19.48 9.75
C ILE A 69 -7.68 -19.30 11.22
N ASP A 70 -6.68 -19.44 12.08
CA ASP A 70 -6.82 -19.32 13.54
C ASP A 70 -6.27 -17.97 14.04
N LEU A 71 -7.16 -16.98 14.12
CA LEU A 71 -6.84 -15.64 14.66
C LEU A 71 -6.77 -15.62 16.20
N GLY A 72 -7.13 -16.70 16.87
CA GLY A 72 -7.10 -16.83 18.33
C GLY A 72 -5.71 -17.09 18.89
N LYS A 73 -4.81 -17.68 18.10
CA LYS A 73 -3.42 -17.93 18.47
C LYS A 73 -2.57 -16.66 18.35
N PRO A 74 -1.45 -16.58 19.08
CA PRO A 74 -0.45 -15.56 18.80
C PRO A 74 0.03 -15.64 17.35
N PHE A 75 0.12 -14.50 16.68
CA PHE A 75 0.62 -14.43 15.30
C PHE A 75 2.13 -14.64 15.29
N GLU A 76 2.63 -15.44 14.33
CA GLU A 76 4.06 -15.65 14.17
C GLU A 76 4.75 -14.30 13.85
N ARG A 77 5.94 -14.08 14.42
CA ARG A 77 6.77 -12.91 14.14
C ARG A 77 8.07 -13.39 13.50
N LEU A 78 8.30 -13.02 12.26
CA LEU A 78 9.40 -13.51 11.46
C LEU A 78 10.06 -12.33 10.72
N THR A 79 11.39 -12.21 10.79
CA THR A 79 12.07 -11.19 9.98
C THR A 79 12.03 -11.56 8.50
N MET A 80 12.06 -10.59 7.60
CA MET A 80 12.10 -10.86 6.16
C MET A 80 13.30 -11.74 5.79
N VAL A 81 14.48 -11.51 6.40
CA VAL A 81 15.68 -12.36 6.18
C VAL A 81 15.44 -13.79 6.64
N ASP A 82 14.86 -13.99 7.84
CA ASP A 82 14.57 -15.32 8.35
C ASP A 82 13.50 -16.03 7.52
N ALA A 83 12.51 -15.29 7.01
CA ALA A 83 11.49 -15.81 6.10
C ALA A 83 12.12 -16.32 4.79
N VAL A 84 12.95 -15.51 4.15
CA VAL A 84 13.66 -15.91 2.93
C VAL A 84 14.62 -17.07 3.22
N LYS A 85 15.30 -17.07 4.35
CA LYS A 85 16.14 -18.19 4.78
C LYS A 85 15.34 -19.47 4.96
N LYS A 86 14.14 -19.39 5.55
CA LYS A 86 13.27 -20.54 5.83
C LYS A 86 12.74 -21.18 4.53
N TYR A 87 12.31 -20.38 3.56
CA TYR A 87 11.61 -20.85 2.36
C TYR A 87 12.50 -20.93 1.11
N ALA A 88 13.41 -19.98 0.89
CA ALA A 88 14.35 -19.99 -0.26
C ALA A 88 15.71 -20.62 0.06
N GLY A 89 16.01 -20.90 1.34
CA GLY A 89 17.28 -21.44 1.77
C GLY A 89 18.46 -20.46 1.65
N VAL A 90 18.19 -19.15 1.59
CA VAL A 90 19.20 -18.10 1.39
C VAL A 90 19.22 -17.17 2.60
N ASP A 91 20.41 -16.97 3.17
CA ASP A 91 20.64 -16.06 4.28
C ASP A 91 21.21 -14.72 3.76
N PHE A 92 20.34 -13.70 3.64
CA PHE A 92 20.75 -12.40 3.12
C PHE A 92 21.68 -11.62 4.06
N ASP A 93 21.75 -11.95 5.34
CA ASP A 93 22.76 -11.40 6.26
C ASP A 93 24.19 -11.85 5.90
N GLN A 94 24.34 -12.96 5.14
CA GLN A 94 25.61 -13.45 4.64
C GLN A 94 25.96 -12.92 3.24
N ILE A 95 25.06 -12.21 2.57
CA ILE A 95 25.31 -11.61 1.26
C ILE A 95 26.01 -10.26 1.46
N PRO A 96 27.25 -10.08 0.95
CA PRO A 96 28.06 -8.93 1.32
C PRO A 96 27.59 -7.61 0.69
N ASP A 97 27.10 -7.67 -0.55
CA ASP A 97 26.80 -6.47 -1.34
C ASP A 97 25.75 -6.74 -2.45
N THR A 98 25.36 -5.67 -3.16
CA THR A 98 24.42 -5.72 -4.27
C THR A 98 24.88 -6.62 -5.41
N ALA A 99 26.18 -6.66 -5.74
CA ALA A 99 26.69 -7.50 -6.83
C ALA A 99 26.52 -8.99 -6.52
N ALA A 100 26.78 -9.39 -5.26
CA ALA A 100 26.56 -10.74 -4.80
C ALA A 100 25.07 -11.11 -4.77
N ALA A 101 24.19 -10.17 -4.39
CA ALA A 101 22.74 -10.36 -4.41
C ALA A 101 22.20 -10.54 -5.85
N LYS A 102 22.65 -9.72 -6.80
CA LYS A 102 22.30 -9.84 -8.22
C LYS A 102 22.75 -11.18 -8.81
N LYS A 103 23.98 -11.59 -8.53
CA LYS A 103 24.48 -12.91 -8.94
C LYS A 103 23.64 -14.06 -8.40
N LEU A 104 23.23 -13.97 -7.13
CA LEU A 104 22.35 -14.97 -6.52
C LEU A 104 20.96 -14.96 -7.17
N ALA A 105 20.42 -13.79 -7.50
CA ALA A 105 19.15 -13.67 -8.23
C ALA A 105 19.23 -14.35 -9.60
N ASP A 106 20.34 -14.14 -10.36
CA ASP A 106 20.56 -14.84 -11.64
C ASP A 106 20.60 -16.36 -11.44
N GLU A 107 21.30 -16.86 -10.42
CA GLU A 107 21.40 -18.28 -10.11
C GLU A 107 20.06 -18.91 -9.73
N LYS A 108 19.16 -18.14 -9.12
CA LYS A 108 17.82 -18.58 -8.66
C LYS A 108 16.71 -18.28 -9.65
N GLY A 109 17.00 -17.53 -10.74
CA GLY A 109 16.02 -17.14 -11.74
C GLY A 109 15.08 -16.00 -11.31
N VAL A 110 15.47 -15.22 -10.28
CA VAL A 110 14.73 -14.06 -9.82
C VAL A 110 15.04 -12.87 -10.72
N HIS A 111 14.01 -12.28 -11.31
CA HIS A 111 14.16 -11.13 -12.20
C HIS A 111 14.32 -9.83 -11.39
N TYR A 112 15.28 -9.01 -11.78
CA TYR A 112 15.56 -7.71 -11.17
C TYR A 112 15.88 -6.65 -12.22
N GLU A 113 15.77 -5.38 -11.84
CA GLU A 113 16.20 -4.25 -12.65
C GLU A 113 17.61 -3.81 -12.28
N GLU A 114 18.31 -3.14 -13.23
CA GLU A 114 19.71 -2.73 -12.99
C GLU A 114 19.83 -1.74 -11.81
N ARG A 115 18.81 -0.94 -11.55
CA ARG A 115 18.74 0.01 -10.42
C ARG A 115 18.60 -0.66 -9.04
N HIS A 116 18.14 -1.91 -8.99
CA HIS A 116 17.86 -2.59 -7.72
C HIS A 116 19.14 -2.79 -6.91
N ALA A 117 19.08 -2.41 -5.62
CA ALA A 117 20.08 -2.65 -4.60
C ALA A 117 19.86 -4.00 -3.89
N LYS A 118 20.69 -4.33 -2.90
CA LYS A 118 20.59 -5.58 -2.14
C LYS A 118 19.23 -5.76 -1.46
N GLY A 119 18.68 -4.68 -0.89
CA GLY A 119 17.39 -4.72 -0.20
C GLY A 119 16.22 -4.96 -1.13
N ASP A 120 16.24 -4.36 -2.33
CA ASP A 120 15.22 -4.63 -3.36
C ASP A 120 15.23 -6.10 -3.76
N ILE A 121 16.43 -6.68 -3.93
CA ILE A 121 16.58 -8.10 -4.29
C ILE A 121 16.08 -9.01 -3.17
N LEU A 122 16.34 -8.68 -1.90
CA LEU A 122 15.75 -9.41 -0.77
C LEU A 122 14.22 -9.42 -0.85
N ASN A 123 13.60 -8.28 -1.17
CA ASN A 123 12.15 -8.18 -1.35
C ASN A 123 11.65 -9.06 -2.51
N LEU A 124 12.33 -9.05 -3.66
CA LEU A 124 12.00 -9.92 -4.78
C LEU A 124 12.08 -11.42 -4.43
N PHE A 125 13.06 -11.81 -3.61
CA PHE A 125 13.14 -13.18 -3.08
C PHE A 125 12.00 -13.51 -2.14
N PHE A 126 11.56 -12.55 -1.34
CA PHE A 126 10.42 -12.71 -0.47
C PHE A 126 9.13 -12.91 -1.28
N GLU A 127 8.87 -12.06 -2.26
CA GLU A 127 7.71 -12.17 -3.15
C GLU A 127 7.66 -13.51 -3.90
N GLU A 128 8.80 -13.96 -4.45
CA GLU A 128 8.87 -15.17 -5.28
C GLU A 128 8.80 -16.46 -4.46
N PHE A 129 9.40 -16.52 -3.27
CA PHE A 129 9.58 -17.77 -2.56
C PHE A 129 8.87 -17.87 -1.21
N VAL A 130 8.32 -16.79 -0.68
CA VAL A 130 7.80 -16.77 0.69
C VAL A 130 6.30 -16.51 0.75
N GLU A 131 5.80 -15.48 0.07
CA GLU A 131 4.43 -14.98 0.23
C GLU A 131 3.37 -16.09 0.15
N GLU A 132 3.43 -16.94 -0.87
CA GLU A 132 2.44 -18.00 -1.10
C GLU A 132 2.38 -19.04 0.02
N HIS A 133 3.44 -19.15 0.84
CA HIS A 133 3.52 -20.10 1.95
C HIS A 133 2.98 -19.54 3.26
N LEU A 134 2.62 -18.25 3.32
CA LEU A 134 2.16 -17.57 4.53
C LEU A 134 0.64 -17.76 4.73
N ILE A 135 0.22 -18.95 5.11
CA ILE A 135 -1.21 -19.31 5.24
C ILE A 135 -1.79 -18.79 6.54
N GLN A 136 -1.16 -19.08 7.69
CA GLN A 136 -1.59 -18.60 8.99
C GLN A 136 -1.08 -17.17 9.24
N PRO A 137 -1.70 -16.40 10.16
CA PRO A 137 -1.26 -15.03 10.43
C PRO A 137 0.21 -14.95 10.83
N VAL A 138 0.99 -14.18 10.09
CA VAL A 138 2.40 -13.95 10.36
C VAL A 138 2.76 -12.49 10.09
N PHE A 139 3.47 -11.87 11.02
CA PHE A 139 4.10 -10.57 10.85
C PHE A 139 5.48 -10.78 10.20
N ILE A 140 5.66 -10.25 9.00
CA ILE A 140 6.97 -10.15 8.36
C ILE A 140 7.57 -8.82 8.76
N MET A 141 8.69 -8.88 9.46
CA MET A 141 9.32 -7.74 10.13
C MET A 141 10.65 -7.39 9.50
N ASP A 142 11.17 -6.21 9.88
CA ASP A 142 12.53 -5.79 9.56
C ASP A 142 12.79 -5.75 8.05
N HIS A 143 11.97 -4.96 7.36
CA HIS A 143 12.10 -4.74 5.93
C HIS A 143 13.38 -3.95 5.58
N PRO A 144 13.94 -4.11 4.37
CA PRO A 144 15.07 -3.33 3.91
C PRO A 144 14.77 -1.82 3.86
N VAL A 145 15.82 -1.05 4.10
CA VAL A 145 15.75 0.40 4.08
C VAL A 145 15.41 0.97 2.68
N GLU A 146 15.85 0.30 1.64
CA GLU A 146 15.67 0.70 0.25
C GLU A 146 14.19 0.83 -0.14
N ILE A 147 13.36 -0.08 0.36
CA ILE A 147 11.91 -0.13 0.07
C ILE A 147 11.03 0.53 1.14
N SER A 148 11.64 1.30 2.06
CA SER A 148 10.93 1.83 3.23
C SER A 148 11.30 3.28 3.54
N PRO A 149 10.96 4.24 2.64
CA PRO A 149 11.49 5.61 2.70
C PRO A 149 10.97 6.46 3.88
N LEU A 150 9.87 6.07 4.53
CA LEU A 150 9.21 6.83 5.60
C LEU A 150 9.36 6.18 6.99
N THR A 151 10.17 5.12 7.07
CA THR A 151 10.26 4.28 8.26
C THR A 151 11.57 4.49 9.00
N LYS A 152 11.50 4.44 10.34
CA LYS A 152 12.64 4.57 11.22
C LYS A 152 13.58 3.36 11.08
N ARG A 153 14.90 3.63 10.99
CA ARG A 153 15.92 2.57 10.95
C ARG A 153 16.00 1.85 12.28
N LYS A 154 16.33 0.57 12.22
CA LYS A 154 16.69 -0.18 13.42
C LYS A 154 18.05 0.29 13.95
N PRO A 155 18.14 0.61 15.25
CA PRO A 155 19.40 1.10 15.81
C PRO A 155 20.56 0.09 15.76
N ASP A 156 20.24 -1.20 15.87
CA ASP A 156 21.18 -2.31 15.89
C ASP A 156 21.52 -2.88 14.51
N LYS A 157 20.63 -2.64 13.52
CA LYS A 157 20.75 -3.12 12.13
C LYS A 157 20.28 -2.02 11.15
N PRO A 158 21.06 -0.97 10.86
CA PRO A 158 20.61 0.20 10.12
C PRO A 158 20.27 -0.03 8.64
N ASP A 159 20.60 -1.20 8.08
CA ASP A 159 20.17 -1.62 6.75
C ASP A 159 18.71 -2.07 6.72
N TYR A 160 18.11 -2.25 7.89
CA TYR A 160 16.71 -2.62 8.08
C TYR A 160 15.96 -1.54 8.86
N VAL A 161 14.64 -1.55 8.74
CA VAL A 161 13.76 -0.58 9.37
C VAL A 161 12.75 -1.24 10.30
N GLU A 162 12.20 -0.47 11.22
CA GLU A 162 11.14 -0.87 12.15
C GLU A 162 9.78 -0.91 11.42
N ARG A 163 9.61 -1.86 10.51
CA ARG A 163 8.41 -2.08 9.69
C ARG A 163 7.96 -3.53 9.79
N PHE A 164 6.67 -3.75 9.72
CA PHE A 164 6.10 -5.05 9.47
C PHE A 164 4.95 -5.00 8.48
N GLU A 165 4.72 -6.10 7.83
CA GLU A 165 3.48 -6.40 7.11
C GLU A 165 2.85 -7.66 7.71
N LEU A 166 1.52 -7.66 7.87
CA LEU A 166 0.78 -8.86 8.28
C LEU A 166 0.36 -9.62 7.03
N PHE A 167 0.76 -10.87 6.93
CA PHE A 167 0.30 -11.79 5.89
C PHE A 167 -0.67 -12.81 6.46
N ILE A 168 -1.75 -13.06 5.72
CA ILE A 168 -2.71 -14.15 5.93
C ILE A 168 -3.10 -14.71 4.57
N TYR A 169 -2.96 -16.01 4.38
CA TYR A 169 -3.28 -16.70 3.14
C TYR A 169 -2.55 -16.10 1.90
N GLY A 170 -1.24 -15.84 2.05
CA GLY A 170 -0.41 -15.25 1.00
C GLY A 170 -0.84 -13.84 0.58
N ARG A 171 -1.47 -13.08 1.48
CA ARG A 171 -1.93 -11.71 1.20
C ARG A 171 -1.54 -10.77 2.32
N GLU A 172 -0.96 -9.65 1.95
CA GLU A 172 -0.75 -8.52 2.85
C GLU A 172 -2.11 -8.00 3.33
N MET A 173 -2.32 -7.96 4.63
CA MET A 173 -3.53 -7.45 5.29
C MET A 173 -3.35 -6.04 5.83
N CYS A 174 -2.15 -5.70 6.26
CA CYS A 174 -1.77 -4.36 6.71
C CYS A 174 -0.27 -4.16 6.63
N ASN A 175 0.12 -2.88 6.59
CA ASN A 175 1.50 -2.41 6.60
C ASN A 175 1.66 -1.37 7.70
N ALA A 176 2.68 -1.52 8.54
CA ALA A 176 2.90 -0.66 9.70
C ALA A 176 4.37 -0.48 10.01
N TYR A 177 4.67 0.64 10.64
CA TYR A 177 6.05 0.97 11.02
C TYR A 177 6.12 1.97 12.17
N SER A 178 7.30 2.06 12.78
CA SER A 178 7.67 3.24 13.56
C SER A 178 7.95 4.38 12.59
N GLU A 179 7.22 5.48 12.71
CA GLU A 179 7.33 6.63 11.83
C GLU A 179 8.74 7.24 11.92
N LEU A 180 9.33 7.56 10.78
CA LEU A 180 10.59 8.28 10.74
C LEU A 180 10.37 9.70 11.22
N ASN A 181 10.87 10.01 12.42
CA ASN A 181 10.72 11.32 13.08
C ASN A 181 12.03 12.11 13.17
N ASP A 182 13.06 11.68 12.46
CA ASP A 182 14.32 12.42 12.29
C ASP A 182 14.29 13.20 10.96
N PRO A 183 14.20 14.53 10.98
CA PRO A 183 14.13 15.31 9.74
C PRO A 183 15.42 15.24 8.91
N ILE A 184 16.57 14.94 9.51
CA ILE A 184 17.83 14.81 8.77
C ILE A 184 17.83 13.53 7.97
N ASP A 185 17.51 12.39 8.59
CA ASP A 185 17.39 11.10 7.87
C ASP A 185 16.26 11.17 6.83
N GLN A 186 15.11 11.78 7.17
CA GLN A 186 13.99 11.89 6.20
C GLN A 186 14.40 12.69 4.96
N ARG A 187 15.14 13.77 5.11
CA ARG A 187 15.62 14.57 3.97
C ARG A 187 16.61 13.79 3.09
N GLU A 188 17.44 12.95 3.69
CA GLU A 188 18.31 12.03 2.94
C GLU A 188 17.54 10.97 2.15
N ARG A 189 16.45 10.42 2.77
CA ARG A 189 15.56 9.46 2.11
C ARG A 189 14.85 10.07 0.91
N PHE A 190 14.32 11.29 1.04
CA PHE A 190 13.68 11.99 -0.08
C PHE A 190 14.66 12.27 -1.22
N LYS A 191 15.90 12.65 -0.94
CA LYS A 191 16.93 12.79 -1.98
C LYS A 191 17.21 11.48 -2.71
N ALA A 192 17.22 10.36 -1.99
CA ALA A 192 17.37 9.04 -2.60
C ALA A 192 16.16 8.67 -3.49
N GLN A 193 14.93 9.01 -3.07
CA GLN A 193 13.71 8.84 -3.86
C GLN A 193 13.75 9.71 -5.13
N GLU A 194 14.15 10.97 -5.04
CA GLU A 194 14.31 11.85 -6.22
C GLU A 194 15.35 11.32 -7.21
N ALA A 195 16.43 10.73 -6.71
CA ALA A 195 17.44 10.09 -7.56
C ALA A 195 16.88 8.81 -8.23
N ALA A 196 16.07 8.03 -7.52
CA ALA A 196 15.38 6.85 -8.06
C ALA A 196 14.35 7.25 -9.14
N LEU A 197 13.57 8.31 -8.89
CA LEU A 197 12.63 8.88 -9.88
C LEU A 197 13.36 9.32 -11.14
N ALA A 198 14.50 10.02 -11.00
CA ALA A 198 15.33 10.43 -12.13
C ALA A 198 15.94 9.23 -12.89
N ALA A 199 16.09 8.08 -12.24
CA ALA A 199 16.55 6.83 -12.83
C ALA A 199 15.41 5.99 -13.46
N GLY A 200 14.14 6.47 -13.40
CA GLY A 200 12.99 5.82 -14.02
C GLY A 200 12.09 5.04 -13.08
N ASP A 201 12.22 5.23 -11.78
CA ASP A 201 11.30 4.66 -10.79
C ASP A 201 10.03 5.51 -10.69
N GLU A 202 8.95 5.07 -11.35
CA GLU A 202 7.67 5.80 -11.38
C GLU A 202 6.94 5.83 -10.02
N GLU A 203 7.31 4.97 -9.09
CA GLU A 203 6.72 4.89 -7.74
C GLU A 203 7.44 5.80 -6.72
N ALA A 204 8.63 6.30 -7.06
CA ALA A 204 9.41 7.16 -6.20
C ALA A 204 8.78 8.56 -6.06
N ASN A 205 8.90 9.14 -4.87
CA ASN A 205 8.27 10.41 -4.52
C ASN A 205 9.27 11.58 -4.58
N THR A 206 8.73 12.78 -4.83
CA THR A 206 9.46 14.04 -4.67
C THR A 206 9.41 14.52 -3.23
N THR A 207 10.36 15.38 -2.85
CA THR A 207 10.40 16.00 -1.52
C THR A 207 9.16 16.88 -1.30
N ASP A 208 8.46 16.62 -0.20
CA ASP A 208 7.39 17.49 0.31
C ASP A 208 7.98 18.42 1.38
N GLU A 209 8.18 19.69 1.03
CA GLU A 209 8.77 20.67 1.95
C GLU A 209 7.81 21.07 3.08
N ASP A 210 6.49 21.01 2.90
CA ASP A 210 5.53 21.28 3.97
C ASP A 210 5.57 20.15 5.01
N PHE A 211 5.67 18.90 4.57
CA PHE A 211 5.90 17.76 5.45
C PHE A 211 7.24 17.88 6.19
N MET A 212 8.32 18.25 5.49
CA MET A 212 9.62 18.46 6.12
C MET A 212 9.61 19.56 7.18
N ASN A 213 8.96 20.69 6.89
CA ASN A 213 8.78 21.77 7.85
C ASN A 213 7.99 21.32 9.10
N ALA A 214 6.93 20.54 8.89
CA ALA A 214 6.16 19.98 10.01
C ALA A 214 7.00 19.03 10.87
N LEU A 215 7.83 18.20 10.24
CA LEU A 215 8.72 17.26 10.92
C LEU A 215 9.80 17.96 11.73
N GLU A 216 10.37 19.08 11.21
CA GLU A 216 11.36 19.92 11.89
C GLU A 216 10.79 20.63 13.12
N ILE A 217 9.48 20.97 13.13
CA ILE A 217 8.80 21.51 14.32
C ILE A 217 8.76 20.47 15.44
N GLY A 218 8.63 19.20 15.09
CA GLY A 218 8.72 18.05 15.98
C GLY A 218 7.57 17.07 15.83
N MET A 219 7.93 15.80 15.78
CA MET A 219 7.04 14.66 15.80
C MET A 219 7.45 13.72 16.94
N PRO A 220 6.55 13.33 17.86
CA PRO A 220 6.88 12.35 18.89
C PRO A 220 7.16 10.98 18.25
N PRO A 221 7.83 10.04 18.95
CA PRO A 221 7.84 8.66 18.53
C PRO A 221 6.41 8.19 18.27
N THR A 222 6.15 7.68 17.08
CA THR A 222 4.79 7.36 16.61
C THR A 222 4.82 6.04 15.86
N GLY A 223 3.85 5.17 16.15
CA GLY A 223 3.54 4.02 15.31
C GLY A 223 2.38 4.35 14.37
N GLY A 224 2.55 4.04 13.09
CA GLY A 224 1.52 4.18 12.07
C GLY A 224 1.20 2.84 11.42
N ILE A 225 -0.04 2.68 10.93
CA ILE A 225 -0.49 1.48 10.25
C ILE A 225 -1.62 1.76 9.26
N GLY A 226 -1.55 1.10 8.11
CA GLY A 226 -2.62 1.05 7.12
C GLY A 226 -3.21 -0.35 7.00
N TYR A 227 -4.53 -0.48 7.10
CA TYR A 227 -5.26 -1.74 6.96
C TYR A 227 -6.06 -1.75 5.67
N GLY A 228 -5.90 -2.80 4.86
CA GLY A 228 -6.77 -3.06 3.71
C GLY A 228 -8.14 -3.58 4.18
N ILE A 229 -9.12 -2.69 4.27
CA ILE A 229 -10.46 -3.06 4.78
C ILE A 229 -11.14 -4.07 3.86
N ASP A 230 -11.04 -3.91 2.55
CA ASP A 230 -11.62 -4.87 1.61
C ASP A 230 -11.00 -6.26 1.77
N ARG A 231 -9.68 -6.35 2.00
CA ARG A 231 -8.99 -7.63 2.26
C ARG A 231 -9.45 -8.26 3.59
N LEU A 232 -9.66 -7.45 4.63
CA LEU A 232 -10.22 -7.93 5.90
C LEU A 232 -11.66 -8.46 5.69
N VAL A 233 -12.50 -7.76 4.93
CA VAL A 233 -13.84 -8.22 4.60
C VAL A 233 -13.80 -9.52 3.78
N MET A 234 -12.91 -9.63 2.78
CA MET A 234 -12.70 -10.87 2.03
C MET A 234 -12.39 -12.05 2.96
N LEU A 235 -11.49 -11.84 3.92
CA LEU A 235 -11.10 -12.87 4.90
C LEU A 235 -12.31 -13.32 5.76
N LEU A 236 -13.06 -12.37 6.33
CA LEU A 236 -14.17 -12.64 7.25
C LEU A 236 -15.40 -13.23 6.54
N THR A 237 -15.57 -12.97 5.24
CA THR A 237 -16.72 -13.46 4.45
C THR A 237 -16.38 -14.66 3.57
N ASN A 238 -15.16 -15.17 3.64
CA ASN A 238 -14.65 -16.23 2.76
C ASN A 238 -14.84 -15.89 1.26
N SER A 239 -14.53 -14.64 0.89
CA SER A 239 -14.65 -14.17 -0.49
C SER A 239 -13.29 -14.20 -1.18
N PRO A 240 -13.12 -14.92 -2.31
CA PRO A 240 -11.81 -15.14 -2.92
C PRO A 240 -11.30 -13.94 -3.72
N ALA A 241 -12.18 -13.03 -4.15
CA ALA A 241 -11.81 -11.88 -4.98
C ALA A 241 -12.33 -10.56 -4.40
N ILE A 242 -11.52 -9.50 -4.55
CA ILE A 242 -11.86 -8.17 -4.04
C ILE A 242 -13.17 -7.61 -4.62
N ARG A 243 -13.48 -7.91 -5.88
CA ARG A 243 -14.73 -7.51 -6.53
C ARG A 243 -15.98 -8.09 -5.87
N ASP A 244 -15.85 -9.19 -5.12
CA ASP A 244 -17.00 -9.85 -4.47
C ASP A 244 -17.43 -9.10 -3.19
N VAL A 245 -16.56 -8.23 -2.66
CA VAL A 245 -16.81 -7.42 -1.47
C VAL A 245 -16.96 -5.93 -1.78
N LEU A 246 -16.80 -5.51 -3.03
CA LEU A 246 -17.03 -4.15 -3.48
C LEU A 246 -18.43 -3.99 -4.05
N LEU A 247 -19.16 -2.93 -3.64
CA LEU A 247 -20.51 -2.66 -4.15
C LEU A 247 -20.52 -2.30 -5.65
N PHE A 248 -19.48 -1.58 -6.11
CA PHE A 248 -19.33 -1.13 -7.49
C PHE A 248 -17.90 -1.35 -7.98
N PRO A 249 -17.48 -2.62 -8.20
CA PRO A 249 -16.12 -2.89 -8.64
C PRO A 249 -15.87 -2.38 -10.05
N THR A 250 -14.65 -1.89 -10.30
CA THR A 250 -14.21 -1.59 -11.66
C THR A 250 -14.03 -2.91 -12.40
N MET A 251 -14.68 -3.06 -13.55
CA MET A 251 -14.65 -4.28 -14.36
C MET A 251 -13.96 -4.01 -15.69
N LYS A 252 -13.15 -4.98 -16.14
CA LYS A 252 -12.69 -4.98 -17.55
C LYS A 252 -13.91 -5.09 -18.44
N THR A 253 -13.99 -4.25 -19.48
CA THR A 253 -15.07 -4.33 -20.48
C THR A 253 -15.09 -5.73 -21.08
N LEU A 254 -16.22 -6.43 -20.96
CA LEU A 254 -16.44 -7.70 -21.62
C LEU A 254 -16.45 -7.46 -23.13
N GLY A 255 -15.36 -7.81 -23.79
CA GLY A 255 -15.19 -7.82 -25.24
C GLY A 255 -15.64 -6.52 -25.91
N GLY A 256 -14.73 -5.78 -26.47
CA GLY A 256 -15.10 -4.62 -27.27
C GLY A 256 -16.23 -5.01 -28.22
N VAL A 257 -17.32 -4.25 -28.17
CA VAL A 257 -18.25 -4.17 -29.30
C VAL A 257 -17.31 -3.85 -30.49
N LYS A 258 -17.06 -4.82 -31.35
CA LYS A 258 -16.43 -4.57 -32.64
C LYS A 258 -17.35 -3.56 -33.29
N SER A 259 -16.95 -2.29 -33.32
CA SER A 259 -17.58 -1.37 -34.25
C SER A 259 -17.32 -1.98 -35.61
N GLU A 260 -18.38 -2.29 -36.35
CA GLU A 260 -18.33 -2.82 -37.71
C GLU A 260 -17.75 -1.83 -38.73
N ASN A 261 -16.92 -0.92 -38.30
CA ASN A 261 -16.12 -0.06 -39.17
C ASN A 261 -14.65 -0.43 -38.97
N GLY A 262 -14.21 -1.35 -39.85
CA GLY A 262 -12.84 -1.82 -39.91
C GLY A 262 -11.82 -0.70 -40.08
N VAL A 263 -11.14 -0.36 -38.99
CA VAL A 263 -9.84 0.30 -39.07
C VAL A 263 -8.83 -0.59 -38.35
N SER A 264 -8.07 -1.29 -39.17
CA SER A 264 -6.87 -2.04 -38.81
C SER A 264 -5.92 -1.11 -38.04
N SER A 265 -5.47 -1.56 -36.86
CA SER A 265 -4.39 -0.93 -36.10
C SER A 265 -3.09 -0.97 -36.93
N LYS A 266 -2.86 0.03 -37.76
CA LYS A 266 -1.52 0.42 -38.21
C LYS A 266 -1.03 1.53 -37.30
N GLU A 267 0.23 1.41 -36.93
CA GLU A 267 1.02 2.42 -36.22
C GLU A 267 0.63 3.83 -36.63
N VAL A 268 0.07 4.59 -35.71
CA VAL A 268 -0.21 6.01 -35.93
C VAL A 268 1.03 6.77 -35.49
N SER A 269 1.84 7.12 -36.48
CA SER A 269 2.79 8.23 -36.36
C SER A 269 2.01 9.48 -35.99
N THR A 270 2.37 10.10 -34.86
CA THR A 270 1.80 11.34 -34.33
C THR A 270 1.81 12.45 -35.39
N PRO A 271 0.66 13.03 -35.77
CA PRO A 271 0.62 14.39 -36.27
C PRO A 271 0.48 15.33 -35.09
N ASN A 272 1.34 16.30 -35.02
CA ASN A 272 1.25 17.48 -34.17
C ASN A 272 -0.08 18.22 -34.49
N SER A 273 -1.14 17.89 -33.75
CA SER A 273 -2.35 18.70 -33.73
C SER A 273 -2.52 19.19 -32.28
N GLU A 274 -2.45 20.50 -32.12
CA GLU A 274 -2.83 21.17 -30.88
C GLU A 274 -4.20 20.63 -30.41
N PRO A 275 -4.42 20.41 -29.09
CA PRO A 275 -5.73 19.98 -28.61
C PRO A 275 -6.77 21.03 -29.02
N GLU A 276 -7.87 20.56 -29.61
CA GLU A 276 -9.03 21.40 -29.90
C GLU A 276 -9.43 22.15 -28.63
N LYS A 277 -9.36 23.48 -28.68
CA LYS A 277 -9.81 24.32 -27.58
C LYS A 277 -11.31 24.18 -27.46
N ILE A 278 -11.75 23.53 -26.37
CA ILE A 278 -13.18 23.47 -26.05
C ILE A 278 -13.68 24.89 -25.80
N ASP A 279 -14.64 25.32 -26.59
CA ASP A 279 -15.26 26.64 -26.44
C ASP A 279 -16.29 26.61 -25.29
N PHE A 280 -15.87 27.08 -24.13
CA PHE A 280 -16.71 27.21 -22.95
C PHE A 280 -17.67 28.40 -22.99
N SER A 281 -17.66 29.23 -24.04
CA SER A 281 -18.51 30.44 -24.15
C SER A 281 -20.02 30.11 -24.21
N LYS A 282 -20.35 28.86 -24.54
CA LYS A 282 -21.74 28.36 -24.59
C LYS A 282 -22.17 27.59 -23.33
N VAL A 283 -21.26 27.38 -22.41
CA VAL A 283 -21.58 26.69 -21.14
C VAL A 283 -22.08 27.74 -20.16
N LYS A 284 -23.36 27.69 -19.84
CA LYS A 284 -23.94 28.51 -18.78
C LYS A 284 -23.66 27.85 -17.45
N ILE A 285 -22.63 28.34 -16.75
CA ILE A 285 -22.34 27.92 -15.37
C ILE A 285 -23.20 28.77 -14.46
N GLU A 286 -24.19 28.16 -13.81
CA GLU A 286 -24.90 28.82 -12.72
C GLU A 286 -24.01 28.75 -11.46
N PRO A 287 -23.73 29.88 -10.81
CA PRO A 287 -22.97 29.84 -9.56
C PRO A 287 -23.75 29.00 -8.54
N LEU A 288 -23.06 28.06 -7.88
CA LEU A 288 -23.67 27.21 -6.87
C LEU A 288 -24.15 28.01 -5.64
N PHE A 289 -23.53 29.15 -5.39
CA PHE A 289 -23.86 30.06 -4.31
C PHE A 289 -23.72 31.51 -4.79
N GLU A 290 -24.62 32.36 -4.41
CA GLU A 290 -24.58 33.81 -4.69
C GLU A 290 -23.84 34.59 -3.61
N GLU A 291 -23.67 34.00 -2.41
CA GLU A 291 -23.00 34.60 -1.24
C GLU A 291 -22.14 33.52 -0.52
N ASP A 292 -21.16 33.98 0.26
CA ASP A 292 -20.40 33.11 1.15
C ASP A 292 -21.31 32.45 2.17
N VAL A 293 -21.26 31.12 2.28
CA VAL A 293 -22.03 30.35 3.24
C VAL A 293 -21.23 30.01 4.47
N ASP A 294 -21.84 30.18 5.65
CA ASP A 294 -21.25 29.75 6.89
C ASP A 294 -21.20 28.21 7.01
N PHE A 295 -20.39 27.71 7.93
CA PHE A 295 -20.20 26.27 8.11
C PHE A 295 -21.49 25.53 8.46
N ASP A 296 -22.40 26.12 9.24
CA ASP A 296 -23.69 25.49 9.64
C ASP A 296 -24.62 25.34 8.45
N THR A 297 -24.60 26.29 7.53
CA THR A 297 -25.33 26.23 6.27
C THR A 297 -24.73 25.22 5.31
N PHE A 298 -23.38 25.21 5.18
CA PHE A 298 -22.66 24.25 4.37
C PHE A 298 -22.89 22.80 4.83
N SER A 299 -22.87 22.54 6.15
CA SER A 299 -23.06 21.20 6.72
C SER A 299 -24.46 20.61 6.47
N LYS A 300 -25.44 21.44 6.11
CA LYS A 300 -26.80 21.01 5.73
C LYS A 300 -26.98 20.81 4.24
N SER A 301 -25.93 21.07 3.43
CA SER A 301 -26.00 20.95 1.98
C SER A 301 -26.04 19.48 1.56
N ASP A 302 -26.94 19.17 0.62
CA ASP A 302 -27.09 17.81 0.05
C ASP A 302 -26.27 17.73 -1.24
N PHE A 303 -25.14 17.01 -1.19
CA PHE A 303 -24.28 16.79 -2.36
C PHE A 303 -24.77 15.60 -3.17
N ARG A 304 -25.29 15.85 -4.37
CA ARG A 304 -25.74 14.80 -5.28
C ARG A 304 -24.85 14.70 -6.50
N ALA A 305 -24.46 13.48 -6.86
CA ALA A 305 -23.85 13.21 -8.15
C ALA A 305 -24.91 13.41 -9.24
N VAL A 306 -24.65 14.30 -10.21
CA VAL A 306 -25.51 14.52 -11.36
C VAL A 306 -24.85 13.93 -12.61
N LYS A 307 -25.65 13.21 -13.42
CA LYS A 307 -25.21 12.76 -14.73
C LYS A 307 -25.44 13.90 -15.72
N VAL A 308 -24.36 14.37 -16.34
CA VAL A 308 -24.47 15.28 -17.49
C VAL A 308 -25.15 14.52 -18.62
N LYS A 309 -26.32 14.99 -19.07
CA LYS A 309 -26.93 14.50 -20.30
C LYS A 309 -26.35 15.31 -21.44
N GLU A 310 -25.86 14.61 -22.46
CA GLU A 310 -25.49 15.17 -23.76
C GLU A 310 -26.69 15.88 -24.40
#